data_86e1ce6e7abb2f4e1b84f7ae6fdb56e0
#
_entry.id   86e1ce6e7abb2f4e1b84f7ae6fdb56e0
#
_cell.length_a   1.000
_cell.length_b   1.000
_cell.length_c   1.000
_cell.angle_alpha   90.00
_cell.angle_beta   90.00
_cell.angle_gamma   90.00
#
_symmetry.space_group_name_H-M   'P 1'
#
loop_
_entity.id
_entity.type
_entity.pdbx_description
1 polymer ?
#
loop_
_entity_poly.entity_id
_entity_poly.type
_entity_poly.pdbx_seq_one_letter_code
_entity_poly.pdbx_strand_id
1 'polypeptide(L)'
;MLRQAVATDLDHIEEGYQEHFLHEREHGAFTVFQEGIYPTREDAKRALLAGALFVYEEDSTPAGSIIVDMRQPDEYGKIDWPSQAAAEKVMVIHLVIVRPGMAGKGIGSSLVNYALEIAKQRSCEAVRLD
;
A
#
# COMPACT_ATOMS: atom_id res chain seq x y z
N MET A 1 -7.80 -4.38 -12.69
CA MET A 1 -8.87 -3.47 -12.25
C MET A 1 -8.66 -3.07 -10.80
N LEU A 2 -8.72 -1.79 -10.55
CA LEU A 2 -8.50 -1.23 -9.20
C LEU A 2 -9.81 -1.18 -8.42
N ARG A 3 -9.79 -1.61 -7.18
CA ARG A 3 -10.97 -1.59 -6.31
C ARG A 3 -10.57 -1.66 -4.84
N GLN A 4 -11.51 -1.34 -3.96
CA GLN A 4 -11.32 -1.55 -2.53
C GLN A 4 -11.28 -3.05 -2.25
N ALA A 5 -10.43 -3.46 -1.32
CA ALA A 5 -10.30 -4.86 -0.94
C ALA A 5 -11.52 -5.32 -0.14
N VAL A 6 -11.82 -6.61 -0.24
CA VAL A 6 -12.85 -7.29 0.57
C VAL A 6 -12.19 -8.43 1.33
N ALA A 7 -12.91 -8.99 2.31
CA ALA A 7 -12.33 -9.98 3.22
C ALA A 7 -11.74 -11.20 2.48
N THR A 8 -12.35 -11.63 1.39
CA THR A 8 -11.87 -12.77 0.61
C THR A 8 -10.55 -12.50 -0.10
N ASP A 9 -10.10 -11.25 -0.18
CA ASP A 9 -8.81 -10.91 -0.79
C ASP A 9 -7.64 -11.19 0.15
N LEU A 10 -7.86 -11.31 1.46
CA LEU A 10 -6.78 -11.41 2.44
C LEU A 10 -5.82 -12.57 2.18
N ASP A 11 -6.32 -13.74 1.79
CA ASP A 11 -5.45 -14.88 1.50
C ASP A 11 -4.52 -14.58 0.33
N HIS A 12 -5.04 -13.98 -0.73
CA HIS A 12 -4.24 -13.62 -1.90
C HIS A 12 -3.25 -12.50 -1.59
N ILE A 13 -3.64 -11.54 -0.74
CA ILE A 13 -2.77 -10.45 -0.33
C ILE A 13 -1.61 -11.01 0.50
N GLU A 14 -1.90 -11.92 1.43
CA GLU A 14 -0.87 -12.58 2.23
C GLU A 14 0.10 -13.37 1.34
N GLU A 15 -0.42 -14.12 0.37
CA GLU A 15 0.41 -14.80 -0.62
C GLU A 15 1.34 -13.83 -1.33
N GLY A 16 0.82 -12.67 -1.72
CA GLY A 16 1.63 -11.63 -2.37
C GLY A 16 2.75 -11.14 -1.48
N TYR A 17 2.50 -10.97 -0.19
CA TYR A 17 3.54 -10.59 0.78
C TYR A 17 4.60 -11.69 0.89
N GLN A 18 4.18 -12.95 0.96
CA GLN A 18 5.09 -14.09 1.04
C GLN A 18 5.95 -14.19 -0.21
N GLU A 19 5.37 -14.01 -1.38
CA GLU A 19 6.10 -14.01 -2.65
C GLU A 19 7.12 -12.88 -2.71
N HIS A 20 6.76 -11.70 -2.18
CA HIS A 20 7.69 -10.58 -2.10
C HIS A 20 8.92 -10.93 -1.27
N PHE A 21 8.71 -11.49 -0.08
CA PHE A 21 9.82 -11.86 0.79
C PHE A 21 10.67 -12.98 0.22
N LEU A 22 10.04 -13.98 -0.41
CA LEU A 22 10.77 -15.03 -1.10
C LEU A 22 11.66 -14.46 -2.20
N HIS A 23 11.12 -13.55 -2.99
CA HIS A 23 11.87 -12.88 -4.05
C HIS A 23 13.08 -12.12 -3.49
N GLU A 24 12.90 -11.42 -2.37
CA GLU A 24 14.00 -10.70 -1.73
C GLU A 24 15.07 -11.65 -1.19
N ARG A 25 14.68 -12.81 -0.67
CA ARG A 25 15.65 -13.82 -0.22
C ARG A 25 16.50 -14.36 -1.38
N GLU A 26 15.91 -14.48 -2.57
CA GLU A 26 16.60 -15.02 -3.74
C GLU A 26 17.43 -14.00 -4.49
N HIS A 27 17.01 -12.74 -4.46
CA HIS A 27 17.59 -11.69 -5.33
C HIS A 27 18.17 -10.50 -4.55
N GLY A 28 18.12 -10.53 -3.22
CA GLY A 28 18.56 -9.42 -2.38
C GLY A 28 17.41 -8.50 -2.00
N ALA A 29 17.49 -7.94 -0.79
CA ALA A 29 16.47 -7.05 -0.27
C ALA A 29 16.55 -5.70 -0.95
N PHE A 30 15.40 -5.21 -1.42
CA PHE A 30 15.28 -3.89 -2.03
C PHE A 30 14.25 -3.01 -1.31
N THR A 31 13.66 -3.52 -0.24
CA THR A 31 12.76 -2.75 0.63
C THR A 31 13.25 -2.85 2.06
N VAL A 32 12.69 -2.01 2.94
CA VAL A 32 12.96 -2.08 4.38
C VAL A 32 12.01 -3.02 5.11
N PHE A 33 11.12 -3.68 4.39
CA PHE A 33 10.16 -4.61 4.97
C PHE A 33 10.86 -5.86 5.52
N GLN A 34 10.33 -6.41 6.61
CA GLN A 34 10.91 -7.57 7.28
C GLN A 34 9.86 -8.65 7.42
N GLU A 35 10.18 -9.83 6.90
CA GLU A 35 9.30 -11.00 6.96
C GLU A 35 8.91 -11.32 8.40
N GLY A 36 7.61 -11.53 8.63
CA GLY A 36 7.07 -11.82 9.96
C GLY A 36 6.86 -10.60 10.84
N ILE A 37 7.34 -9.43 10.42
CA ILE A 37 7.20 -8.19 11.18
C ILE A 37 6.30 -7.21 10.44
N TYR A 38 6.60 -6.90 9.18
CA TYR A 38 5.81 -5.98 8.36
C TYR A 38 6.19 -6.11 6.89
N PRO A 39 5.26 -6.22 5.95
CA PRO A 39 3.82 -6.39 6.22
C PRO A 39 3.43 -7.82 6.54
N THR A 40 2.37 -7.97 7.33
CA THR A 40 1.80 -9.27 7.68
C THR A 40 0.30 -9.29 7.34
N ARG A 41 -0.31 -10.47 7.42
CA ARG A 41 -1.76 -10.60 7.24
C ARG A 41 -2.52 -9.68 8.21
N GLU A 42 -2.02 -9.54 9.45
CA GLU A 42 -2.68 -8.68 10.45
C GLU A 42 -2.65 -7.21 10.04
N ASP A 43 -1.58 -6.78 9.39
CA ASP A 43 -1.50 -5.41 8.87
C ASP A 43 -2.55 -5.19 7.77
N ALA A 44 -2.67 -6.15 6.86
CA ALA A 44 -3.67 -6.08 5.79
C ALA A 44 -5.09 -6.11 6.37
N LYS A 45 -5.34 -6.95 7.38
CA LYS A 45 -6.65 -7.05 8.01
C LYS A 45 -7.05 -5.75 8.70
N ARG A 46 -6.12 -5.11 9.43
CA ARG A 46 -6.38 -3.80 10.05
C ARG A 46 -6.73 -2.76 8.99
N ALA A 47 -5.98 -2.73 7.90
CA ALA A 47 -6.24 -1.80 6.80
C ALA A 47 -7.60 -2.07 6.15
N LEU A 48 -7.95 -3.34 5.97
CA LEU A 48 -9.26 -3.73 5.43
C LEU A 48 -10.39 -3.18 6.30
N LEU A 49 -10.30 -3.40 7.62
CA LEU A 49 -11.33 -2.96 8.56
C LEU A 49 -11.43 -1.43 8.62
N ALA A 50 -10.34 -0.74 8.36
CA ALA A 50 -10.31 0.73 8.33
C ALA A 50 -10.72 1.31 6.97
N GLY A 51 -11.01 0.48 5.97
CA GLY A 51 -11.34 0.95 4.63
C GLY A 51 -10.15 1.49 3.86
N ALA A 52 -8.93 1.10 4.25
CA ALA A 52 -7.68 1.66 3.76
C ALA A 52 -6.91 0.72 2.82
N LEU A 53 -7.48 -0.45 2.50
CA LEU A 53 -6.82 -1.46 1.68
C LEU A 53 -7.47 -1.53 0.30
N PHE A 54 -6.63 -1.41 -0.73
CA PHE A 54 -7.07 -1.45 -2.12
C PHE A 54 -6.22 -2.44 -2.89
N VAL A 55 -6.79 -3.03 -3.93
CA VAL A 55 -6.11 -4.03 -4.75
C VAL A 55 -6.19 -3.71 -6.22
N TYR A 56 -5.18 -4.16 -6.96
CA TYR A 56 -5.24 -4.25 -8.41
C TYR A 56 -5.53 -5.72 -8.74
N GLU A 57 -6.73 -5.95 -9.28
CA GLU A 57 -7.18 -7.29 -9.63
C GLU A 57 -6.85 -7.59 -11.09
N GLU A 58 -6.25 -8.74 -11.33
CA GLU A 58 -6.01 -9.23 -12.69
C GLU A 58 -6.36 -10.71 -12.71
N ASP A 59 -7.15 -11.11 -13.71
CA ASP A 59 -7.67 -12.48 -13.81
C ASP A 59 -8.36 -12.94 -12.52
N SER A 60 -9.17 -12.05 -11.95
CA SER A 60 -9.97 -12.27 -10.73
C SER A 60 -9.13 -12.50 -9.46
N THR A 61 -7.84 -12.15 -9.49
CA THR A 61 -6.94 -12.34 -8.36
C THR A 61 -6.15 -11.05 -8.09
N PRO A 62 -6.00 -10.62 -6.83
CA PRO A 62 -5.14 -9.48 -6.51
C PRO A 62 -3.70 -9.72 -6.95
N ALA A 63 -3.22 -8.88 -7.86
CA ALA A 63 -1.84 -8.90 -8.34
C ALA A 63 -0.95 -7.92 -7.57
N GLY A 64 -1.58 -6.96 -6.91
CA GLY A 64 -0.89 -5.98 -6.07
C GLY A 64 -1.87 -5.36 -5.10
N SER A 65 -1.34 -4.72 -4.07
CA SER A 65 -2.16 -4.05 -3.05
C SER A 65 -1.47 -2.80 -2.53
N ILE A 66 -2.28 -1.90 -1.96
CA ILE A 66 -1.81 -0.64 -1.40
C ILE A 66 -2.60 -0.35 -0.12
N ILE A 67 -1.92 0.18 0.88
CA ILE A 67 -2.56 0.67 2.10
C ILE A 67 -2.42 2.18 2.11
N VAL A 68 -3.55 2.87 2.15
CA VAL A 68 -3.64 4.33 2.05
C VAL A 68 -4.65 4.84 3.06
N ASP A 69 -4.22 5.76 3.94
CA ASP A 69 -5.14 6.41 4.87
C ASP A 69 -4.63 7.81 5.25
N MET A 70 -5.23 8.40 6.27
CA MET A 70 -4.85 9.73 6.74
C MET A 70 -3.97 9.67 7.99
N ARG A 71 -3.61 8.46 8.44
CA ARG A 71 -2.80 8.27 9.65
C ARG A 71 -1.33 8.52 9.34
N GLN A 72 -0.68 9.33 10.17
CA GLN A 72 0.73 9.64 10.02
C GLN A 72 1.52 9.06 11.18
N PRO A 73 2.71 8.46 10.91
CA PRO A 73 3.64 8.08 11.98
C PRO A 73 4.04 9.29 12.81
N ASP A 74 4.32 9.09 14.10
CA ASP A 74 4.70 10.18 15.00
C ASP A 74 5.92 10.96 14.51
N GLU A 75 6.87 10.27 13.89
CA GLU A 75 8.08 10.88 13.33
C GLU A 75 7.78 11.93 12.27
N TYR A 76 6.63 11.86 11.62
CA TYR A 76 6.26 12.80 10.56
C TYR A 76 6.13 14.23 11.09
N GLY A 77 5.73 14.40 12.35
CA GLY A 77 5.62 15.71 12.97
C GLY A 77 6.96 16.41 13.16
N LYS A 78 8.07 15.65 13.07
CA LYS A 78 9.42 16.17 13.23
C LYS A 78 10.09 16.49 11.90
N ILE A 79 9.44 16.18 10.77
CA ILE A 79 9.97 16.39 9.43
C ILE A 79 9.44 17.70 8.88
N ASP A 80 10.34 18.48 8.29
CA ASP A 80 9.96 19.73 7.62
C ASP A 80 9.56 19.39 6.17
N TRP A 81 8.26 19.11 5.99
CA TRP A 81 7.73 18.74 4.68
C TRP A 81 7.65 19.98 3.76
N PRO A 82 7.85 19.78 2.44
CA PRO A 82 7.65 20.85 1.46
C PRO A 82 6.24 21.47 1.52
N SER A 83 5.24 20.64 1.83
CA SER A 83 3.87 21.11 2.03
C SER A 83 3.60 21.21 3.53
N GLN A 84 3.00 22.33 3.95
CA GLN A 84 2.62 22.59 5.34
C GLN A 84 1.16 22.20 5.59
N ALA A 85 0.61 21.28 4.81
CA ALA A 85 -0.79 20.87 4.94
C ALA A 85 -1.08 20.30 6.33
N ALA A 86 -2.28 20.61 6.85
CA ALA A 86 -2.76 20.04 8.11
C ALA A 86 -2.91 18.53 7.98
N ALA A 87 -2.76 17.79 9.10
CA ALA A 87 -2.79 16.33 9.11
C ALA A 87 -4.05 15.76 8.44
N GLU A 88 -5.21 16.37 8.66
CA GLU A 88 -6.48 15.92 8.08
C GLU A 88 -6.57 16.17 6.57
N LYS A 89 -5.62 16.90 6.01
CA LYS A 89 -5.52 17.18 4.57
C LYS A 89 -4.39 16.40 3.89
N VAL A 90 -3.78 15.46 4.60
CA VAL A 90 -2.66 14.67 4.11
C VAL A 90 -3.03 13.21 4.04
N MET A 91 -2.88 12.61 2.86
CA MET A 91 -3.04 11.18 2.68
C MET A 91 -1.66 10.53 2.72
N VAL A 92 -1.57 9.37 3.37
CA VAL A 92 -0.31 8.64 3.52
C VAL A 92 -0.42 7.28 2.87
N ILE A 93 0.53 6.97 2.00
CA ILE A 93 0.69 5.63 1.42
C ILE A 93 1.66 4.89 2.32
N HIS A 94 1.17 3.85 2.99
CA HIS A 94 1.97 3.07 3.95
C HIS A 94 2.67 1.88 3.32
N LEU A 95 2.13 1.36 2.23
CA LEU A 95 2.60 0.10 1.67
C LEU A 95 2.11 -0.06 0.24
N VAL A 96 3.02 -0.39 -0.65
CA VAL A 96 2.69 -0.81 -2.02
C VAL A 96 3.44 -2.11 -2.27
N ILE A 97 2.73 -3.18 -2.55
CA ILE A 97 3.32 -4.47 -2.89
C ILE A 97 2.68 -4.99 -4.17
N VAL A 98 3.53 -5.37 -5.13
CA VAL A 98 3.12 -6.05 -6.36
C VAL A 98 3.76 -7.42 -6.35
N ARG A 99 3.00 -8.46 -6.70
CA ARG A 99 3.56 -9.81 -6.79
C ARG A 99 4.73 -9.81 -7.78
N PRO A 100 5.89 -10.44 -7.44
CA PRO A 100 7.06 -10.44 -8.32
C PRO A 100 6.76 -10.94 -9.73
N GLY A 101 5.90 -11.94 -9.88
CA GLY A 101 5.52 -12.47 -11.18
C GLY A 101 4.70 -11.49 -12.04
N MET A 102 4.21 -10.41 -11.43
CA MET A 102 3.40 -9.39 -12.11
C MET A 102 4.15 -8.07 -12.24
N ALA A 103 5.44 -8.05 -11.91
CA ALA A 103 6.26 -6.85 -12.00
C ALA A 103 6.45 -6.45 -13.47
N GLY A 104 6.68 -5.15 -13.70
CA GLY A 104 6.93 -4.64 -15.04
C GLY A 104 5.69 -4.38 -15.88
N LYS A 105 4.49 -4.55 -15.29
CA LYS A 105 3.20 -4.31 -15.98
C LYS A 105 2.56 -2.98 -15.60
N GLY A 106 3.24 -2.15 -14.83
CA GLY A 106 2.71 -0.85 -14.42
C GLY A 106 1.69 -0.91 -13.29
N ILE A 107 1.57 -2.05 -12.60
CA ILE A 107 0.58 -2.23 -11.52
C ILE A 107 0.89 -1.32 -10.35
N GLY A 108 2.17 -1.24 -9.93
CA GLY A 108 2.57 -0.35 -8.84
C GLY A 108 2.21 1.10 -9.13
N SER A 109 2.52 1.57 -10.33
CA SER A 109 2.17 2.93 -10.76
C SER A 109 0.66 3.15 -10.77
N SER A 110 -0.11 2.15 -11.21
CA SER A 110 -1.57 2.22 -11.21
C SER A 110 -2.13 2.33 -9.79
N LEU A 111 -1.55 1.58 -8.84
CA LEU A 111 -1.96 1.65 -7.43
C LEU A 111 -1.68 3.03 -6.85
N VAL A 112 -0.50 3.58 -7.09
CA VAL A 112 -0.13 4.91 -6.61
C VAL A 112 -1.03 5.98 -7.22
N ASN A 113 -1.29 5.91 -8.53
CA ASN A 113 -2.17 6.85 -9.22
C ASN A 113 -3.60 6.77 -8.66
N TYR A 114 -4.06 5.56 -8.31
CA TYR A 114 -5.37 5.38 -7.69
C TYR A 114 -5.42 6.09 -6.33
N ALA A 115 -4.35 5.98 -5.53
CA ALA A 115 -4.26 6.68 -4.25
C ALA A 115 -4.29 8.20 -4.45
N LEU A 116 -3.61 8.71 -5.48
CA LEU A 116 -3.63 10.14 -5.80
C LEU A 116 -5.05 10.60 -6.17
N GLU A 117 -5.80 9.80 -6.91
CA GLU A 117 -7.18 10.10 -7.24
C GLU A 117 -8.09 10.11 -6.01
N ILE A 118 -7.89 9.16 -5.09
CA ILE A 118 -8.63 9.13 -3.82
C ILE A 118 -8.34 10.40 -3.02
N ALA A 119 -7.06 10.79 -2.94
CA ALA A 119 -6.65 12.00 -2.24
C ALA A 119 -7.33 13.24 -2.83
N LYS A 120 -7.40 13.30 -4.15
CA LYS A 120 -8.06 14.39 -4.86
C LYS A 120 -9.55 14.45 -4.55
N GLN A 121 -10.22 13.29 -4.56
CA GLN A 121 -11.64 13.18 -4.22
C GLN A 121 -11.94 13.62 -2.79
N ARG A 122 -11.00 13.40 -1.88
CA ARG A 122 -11.12 13.78 -0.46
C ARG A 122 -10.58 15.18 -0.19
N SER A 123 -10.24 15.93 -1.23
CA SER A 123 -9.71 17.29 -1.12
C SER A 123 -8.44 17.37 -0.28
N CYS A 124 -7.60 16.35 -0.35
CA CYS A 124 -6.31 16.36 0.32
C CYS A 124 -5.36 17.32 -0.36
N GLU A 125 -4.52 18.00 0.43
CA GLU A 125 -3.55 18.97 -0.06
C GLU A 125 -2.20 18.33 -0.36
N ALA A 126 -1.93 17.14 0.21
CA ALA A 126 -0.67 16.45 0.02
C ALA A 126 -0.86 14.93 0.14
N VAL A 127 0.04 14.20 -0.51
CA VAL A 127 0.17 12.75 -0.36
C VAL A 127 1.62 12.47 0.03
N ARG A 128 1.81 11.70 1.08
CA ARG A 128 3.15 11.34 1.59
C ARG A 128 3.35 9.84 1.52
N LEU A 129 4.60 9.43 1.33
CA LEU A 129 5.01 8.02 1.38
C LEU A 129 5.64 7.75 2.74
N ASP A 130 5.18 6.68 3.34
CA ASP A 130 5.74 6.20 4.61
C ASP A 130 7.00 5.37 4.35
#